data_c6b899d60c8643f26d1a898509a9ab83
#
_entry.id   c6b899d60c8643f26d1a898509a9ab83
#
_cell.length_a   1.000
_cell.length_b   1.000
_cell.length_c   1.000
_cell.angle_alpha   90.00
_cell.angle_beta   90.00
_cell.angle_gamma   90.00
#
_symmetry.space_group_name_H-M   'P 1'
#
loop_
_entity.id
_entity.type
_entity.pdbx_description
1 polymer ?
#
loop_
_entity_poly.entity_id
_entity_poly.type
_entity_poly.pdbx_seq_one_letter_code
_entity_poly.pdbx_strand_id
1 'polypeptide(L)'
;MDHSLIIQGRQIGAAELGQVRGLLATHPDWSRYRLSRELCQVWNWRSLTGQIKDMAARSLLLKLEERGLVALPARRCLSPNRMRHKQIRCLAHPNDPITGSLSELQPLQIQELSREPEARPVFDSLLHQYHYLGYTSAVGQNIKYLVRDCHGRDLACVLFGAAAWKTQGRDAFIGWTAAQRQTQLHQVANNSRFILSSL
;
A
#
# COMPACT_ATOMS: atom_id res chain seq x y z
N MET A 1 -28.91 -7.05 -27.80
CA MET A 1 -27.98 -7.81 -26.97
C MET A 1 -27.65 -6.95 -25.76
N ASP A 2 -28.13 -7.34 -24.59
CA ASP A 2 -27.88 -6.60 -23.36
C ASP A 2 -26.43 -6.84 -22.92
N HIS A 3 -25.56 -5.91 -23.26
CA HIS A 3 -24.18 -5.95 -22.78
C HIS A 3 -24.13 -5.51 -21.32
N SER A 4 -24.38 -6.45 -20.42
CA SER A 4 -24.15 -6.20 -19.01
C SER A 4 -22.66 -6.17 -18.70
N LEU A 5 -22.19 -5.11 -18.03
CA LEU A 5 -20.80 -4.94 -17.61
C LEU A 5 -20.64 -5.45 -16.18
N ILE A 6 -19.58 -6.20 -15.91
CA ILE A 6 -19.22 -6.55 -14.53
C ILE A 6 -18.14 -5.59 -14.05
N ILE A 7 -18.48 -4.76 -13.05
CA ILE A 7 -17.56 -3.78 -12.45
C ILE A 7 -17.58 -3.94 -10.94
N GLN A 8 -16.41 -4.12 -10.32
CA GLN A 8 -16.25 -4.32 -8.87
C GLN A 8 -17.12 -5.48 -8.30
N GLY A 9 -17.25 -6.57 -9.10
CA GLY A 9 -18.05 -7.73 -8.74
C GLY A 9 -19.56 -7.52 -8.83
N ARG A 10 -20.01 -6.41 -9.45
CA ARG A 10 -21.44 -6.10 -9.65
C ARG A 10 -21.76 -6.03 -11.14
N GLN A 11 -22.85 -6.64 -11.51
CA GLN A 11 -23.40 -6.56 -12.86
C GLN A 11 -24.10 -5.20 -13.03
N ILE A 12 -23.78 -4.49 -14.09
CA ILE A 12 -24.33 -3.19 -14.45
C ILE A 12 -25.01 -3.32 -15.81
N GLY A 13 -26.32 -3.28 -15.79
CA GLY A 13 -27.17 -3.26 -16.96
C GLY A 13 -27.74 -1.87 -17.22
N ALA A 14 -28.72 -1.80 -18.13
CA ALA A 14 -29.41 -0.56 -18.47
C ALA A 14 -30.14 0.07 -17.27
N ALA A 15 -30.72 -0.75 -16.40
CA ALA A 15 -31.44 -0.29 -15.21
C ALA A 15 -30.49 0.38 -14.20
N GLU A 16 -29.36 -0.26 -13.86
CA GLU A 16 -28.36 0.30 -12.95
C GLU A 16 -27.76 1.57 -13.51
N LEU A 17 -27.47 1.60 -14.81
CA LEU A 17 -26.94 2.78 -15.48
C LEU A 17 -27.97 3.93 -15.47
N GLY A 18 -29.26 3.62 -15.66
CA GLY A 18 -30.38 4.58 -15.54
C GLY A 18 -30.45 5.18 -14.14
N GLN A 19 -30.29 4.37 -13.08
CA GLN A 19 -30.27 4.86 -11.71
C GLN A 19 -29.08 5.78 -11.43
N VAL A 20 -27.88 5.44 -11.91
CA VAL A 20 -26.69 6.33 -11.78
C VAL A 20 -26.94 7.66 -12.48
N ARG A 21 -27.46 7.65 -13.72
CA ARG A 21 -27.77 8.87 -14.49
C ARG A 21 -28.87 9.69 -13.81
N GLY A 22 -29.89 9.04 -13.27
CA GLY A 22 -30.94 9.69 -12.51
C GLY A 22 -30.41 10.44 -11.29
N LEU A 23 -29.55 9.79 -10.47
CA LEU A 23 -28.91 10.44 -9.32
C LEU A 23 -28.05 11.63 -9.73
N LEU A 24 -27.31 11.53 -10.82
CA LEU A 24 -26.47 12.62 -11.35
C LEU A 24 -27.32 13.80 -11.84
N ALA A 25 -28.44 13.54 -12.53
CA ALA A 25 -29.33 14.57 -13.03
C ALA A 25 -30.10 15.29 -11.90
N THR A 26 -30.55 14.54 -10.89
CA THR A 26 -31.31 15.10 -9.77
C THR A 26 -30.43 15.89 -8.81
N HIS A 27 -29.14 15.54 -8.71
CA HIS A 27 -28.22 16.13 -7.74
C HIS A 27 -26.90 16.56 -8.38
N PRO A 28 -26.89 17.56 -9.26
CA PRO A 28 -25.68 17.99 -9.97
C PRO A 28 -24.63 18.63 -9.06
N ASP A 29 -25.06 19.10 -7.87
CA ASP A 29 -24.21 19.72 -6.84
C ASP A 29 -23.50 18.72 -5.92
N TRP A 30 -23.87 17.44 -5.99
CA TRP A 30 -23.27 16.45 -5.10
C TRP A 30 -21.81 16.17 -5.45
N SER A 31 -21.02 15.95 -4.40
CA SER A 31 -19.65 15.47 -4.58
C SER A 31 -19.63 13.99 -5.00
N ARG A 32 -18.56 13.56 -5.70
CA ARG A 32 -18.34 12.13 -6.03
C ARG A 32 -18.40 11.23 -4.80
N TYR A 33 -18.00 11.73 -3.63
CA TYR A 33 -18.10 11.03 -2.35
C TYR A 33 -19.56 10.81 -1.93
N ARG A 34 -20.38 11.86 -1.98
CA ARG A 34 -21.81 11.77 -1.63
C ARG A 34 -22.54 10.83 -2.59
N LEU A 35 -22.32 10.99 -3.89
CA LEU A 35 -22.88 10.10 -4.91
C LEU A 35 -22.55 8.63 -4.64
N SER A 36 -21.31 8.29 -4.29
CA SER A 36 -20.92 6.90 -4.02
C SER A 36 -21.62 6.33 -2.81
N ARG A 37 -21.87 7.12 -1.77
CA ARG A 37 -22.58 6.68 -0.56
C ARG A 37 -24.06 6.46 -0.84
N GLU A 38 -24.71 7.41 -1.50
CA GLU A 38 -26.13 7.30 -1.85
C GLU A 38 -26.36 6.13 -2.81
N LEU A 39 -25.50 5.93 -3.78
CA LEU A 39 -25.57 4.76 -4.66
C LEU A 39 -25.46 3.43 -3.88
N CYS A 40 -24.60 3.38 -2.86
CA CYS A 40 -24.53 2.21 -1.98
C CYS A 40 -25.81 2.00 -1.17
N GLN A 41 -26.49 3.07 -0.77
CA GLN A 41 -27.77 2.98 -0.06
C GLN A 41 -28.87 2.47 -1.00
N VAL A 42 -29.04 3.10 -2.16
CA VAL A 42 -30.03 2.70 -3.18
C VAL A 42 -29.84 1.24 -3.58
N TRP A 43 -28.61 0.80 -3.71
CA TRP A 43 -28.29 -0.57 -4.11
C TRP A 43 -28.12 -1.55 -2.94
N ASN A 44 -28.32 -1.12 -1.71
CA ASN A 44 -28.01 -1.88 -0.49
C ASN A 44 -26.61 -2.55 -0.57
N TRP A 45 -25.63 -1.83 -1.13
CA TRP A 45 -24.30 -2.37 -1.40
C TRP A 45 -23.41 -2.28 -0.16
N ARG A 46 -23.38 -3.39 0.59
CA ARG A 46 -22.70 -3.51 1.87
C ARG A 46 -21.70 -4.65 1.87
N SER A 47 -20.73 -4.59 2.78
CA SER A 47 -19.83 -5.70 3.11
C SER A 47 -20.57 -6.73 3.97
N LEU A 48 -19.94 -7.89 4.17
CA LEU A 48 -20.46 -8.92 5.10
C LEU A 48 -20.57 -8.40 6.55
N THR A 49 -19.84 -7.35 6.91
CA THR A 49 -19.88 -6.68 8.21
C THR A 49 -20.93 -5.55 8.28
N GLY A 50 -21.75 -5.38 7.25
CA GLY A 50 -22.79 -4.35 7.19
C GLY A 50 -22.32 -2.95 6.77
N GLN A 51 -21.00 -2.73 6.60
CA GLN A 51 -20.49 -1.43 6.16
C GLN A 51 -20.79 -1.18 4.68
N ILE A 52 -21.10 0.08 4.33
CA ILE A 52 -21.30 0.49 2.94
C ILE A 52 -20.00 0.38 2.14
N LYS A 53 -20.09 -0.09 0.89
CA LYS A 53 -18.94 -0.25 -0.03
C LYS A 53 -18.69 1.01 -0.87
N ASP A 54 -18.63 2.17 -0.24
CA ASP A 54 -18.47 3.47 -0.93
C ASP A 54 -17.20 3.58 -1.78
N MET A 55 -16.10 2.93 -1.37
CA MET A 55 -14.87 2.87 -2.16
C MET A 55 -15.06 2.07 -3.45
N ALA A 56 -15.78 0.95 -3.38
CA ALA A 56 -16.10 0.15 -4.57
C ALA A 56 -17.04 0.93 -5.50
N ALA A 57 -18.02 1.64 -4.95
CA ALA A 57 -18.92 2.50 -5.72
C ALA A 57 -18.18 3.67 -6.38
N ARG A 58 -17.21 4.30 -5.71
CA ARG A 58 -16.34 5.32 -6.34
C ARG A 58 -15.55 4.76 -7.52
N SER A 59 -14.95 3.59 -7.34
CA SER A 59 -14.22 2.93 -8.42
C SER A 59 -15.12 2.54 -9.59
N LEU A 60 -16.37 2.11 -9.30
CA LEU A 60 -17.38 1.83 -10.31
C LEU A 60 -17.74 3.10 -11.09
N LEU A 61 -18.05 4.20 -10.40
CA LEU A 61 -18.41 5.48 -11.04
C LEU A 61 -17.28 5.98 -11.95
N LEU A 62 -16.01 5.91 -11.51
CA LEU A 62 -14.86 6.28 -12.35
C LEU A 62 -14.75 5.39 -13.59
N LYS A 63 -14.94 4.08 -13.48
CA LYS A 63 -14.91 3.17 -14.63
C LYS A 63 -16.07 3.39 -15.60
N LEU A 64 -17.22 3.87 -15.14
CA LEU A 64 -18.32 4.28 -16.01
C LEU A 64 -18.00 5.58 -16.75
N GLU A 65 -17.36 6.55 -16.07
CA GLU A 65 -16.89 7.80 -16.67
C GLU A 65 -15.81 7.53 -17.74
N GLU A 66 -14.81 6.68 -17.45
CA GLU A 66 -13.77 6.26 -18.39
C GLU A 66 -14.33 5.62 -19.68
N ARG A 67 -15.49 4.97 -19.58
CA ARG A 67 -16.19 4.37 -20.72
C ARG A 67 -17.18 5.32 -21.41
N GLY A 68 -17.25 6.57 -20.99
CA GLY A 68 -18.16 7.57 -21.55
C GLY A 68 -19.64 7.31 -21.25
N LEU A 69 -19.95 6.41 -20.28
CA LEU A 69 -21.35 6.04 -19.96
C LEU A 69 -22.03 7.03 -19.03
N VAL A 70 -21.27 7.79 -18.24
CA VAL A 70 -21.71 8.85 -17.35
C VAL A 70 -20.72 10.01 -17.31
N ALA A 71 -21.19 11.21 -16.99
CA ALA A 71 -20.36 12.37 -16.70
C ALA A 71 -20.41 12.64 -15.19
N LEU A 72 -19.29 12.54 -14.50
CA LEU A 72 -19.23 12.79 -13.07
C LEU A 72 -18.97 14.27 -12.76
N PRO A 73 -19.43 14.77 -11.60
CA PRO A 73 -19.13 16.14 -11.17
C PRO A 73 -17.61 16.37 -11.08
N ALA A 74 -17.19 17.60 -11.25
CA ALA A 74 -15.78 17.97 -11.12
C ALA A 74 -15.22 17.57 -9.74
N ARG A 75 -13.94 17.22 -9.69
CA ARG A 75 -13.27 16.93 -8.43
C ARG A 75 -13.15 18.20 -7.61
N ARG A 76 -13.71 18.22 -6.39
CA ARG A 76 -13.60 19.37 -5.47
C ARG A 76 -12.19 19.56 -4.90
N CYS A 77 -11.43 18.49 -4.84
CA CYS A 77 -10.07 18.48 -4.32
C CYS A 77 -9.21 17.48 -5.10
N LEU A 78 -8.06 17.93 -5.53
CA LEU A 78 -6.98 17.04 -5.99
C LEU A 78 -6.21 16.62 -4.75
N SER A 79 -6.35 15.36 -4.35
CA SER A 79 -5.50 14.81 -3.30
C SER A 79 -4.08 14.72 -3.83
N PRO A 80 -3.12 15.51 -3.32
CA PRO A 80 -1.74 15.37 -3.70
C PRO A 80 -1.23 14.05 -3.13
N ASN A 81 -1.15 13.03 -3.95
CA ASN A 81 -0.45 11.79 -3.55
C ASN A 81 1.05 12.06 -3.53
N ARG A 82 1.53 12.66 -2.45
CA ARG A 82 2.96 12.98 -2.25
C ARG A 82 3.85 11.75 -2.39
N MET A 83 3.31 10.55 -2.11
CA MET A 83 4.05 9.30 -2.22
C MET A 83 4.29 8.88 -3.67
N ARG A 84 3.38 9.22 -4.59
CA ARG A 84 3.50 8.87 -6.02
C ARG A 84 4.68 9.57 -6.71
N HIS A 85 5.06 10.75 -6.21
CA HIS A 85 6.13 11.59 -6.79
C HIS A 85 7.37 11.63 -5.92
N LYS A 86 7.43 10.81 -4.86
CA LYS A 86 8.65 10.72 -4.05
C LYS A 86 9.75 10.04 -4.86
N GLN A 87 10.73 10.83 -5.27
CA GLN A 87 11.96 10.32 -5.86
C GLN A 87 12.97 10.06 -4.75
N ILE A 88 13.62 8.92 -4.81
CA ILE A 88 14.75 8.59 -3.94
C ILE A 88 16.02 8.99 -4.67
N ARG A 89 16.84 9.80 -4.00
CA ARG A 89 18.16 10.16 -4.51
C ARG A 89 19.05 8.92 -4.42
N CYS A 90 19.52 8.44 -5.58
CA CYS A 90 20.55 7.40 -5.60
C CYS A 90 21.87 8.00 -5.15
N LEU A 91 22.45 7.42 -4.12
CA LEU A 91 23.78 7.76 -3.63
C LEU A 91 24.78 6.77 -4.24
N ALA A 92 25.99 7.25 -4.54
CA ALA A 92 27.09 6.37 -4.90
C ALA A 92 27.40 5.47 -3.71
N HIS A 93 27.57 4.19 -3.97
CA HIS A 93 27.87 3.17 -2.98
C HIS A 93 29.00 2.29 -3.52
N PRO A 94 29.97 1.89 -2.68
CA PRO A 94 30.99 0.93 -3.10
C PRO A 94 30.33 -0.38 -3.53
N ASN A 95 30.75 -0.89 -4.69
CA ASN A 95 30.24 -2.14 -5.25
C ASN A 95 31.26 -3.28 -5.15
N ASP A 96 32.35 -3.05 -4.43
CA ASP A 96 33.37 -4.07 -4.26
C ASP A 96 32.80 -5.26 -3.46
N PRO A 97 32.96 -6.50 -3.94
CA PRO A 97 32.48 -7.67 -3.22
C PRO A 97 33.10 -7.73 -1.81
N ILE A 98 32.26 -7.94 -0.82
CA ILE A 98 32.70 -8.17 0.55
C ILE A 98 32.98 -9.65 0.70
N THR A 99 34.24 -10.03 0.62
CA THR A 99 34.73 -11.41 0.77
C THR A 99 35.33 -11.60 2.14
N GLY A 100 35.28 -12.82 2.66
CA GLY A 100 35.87 -13.19 3.96
C GLY A 100 34.91 -13.98 4.84
N SER A 101 35.38 -14.35 6.02
CA SER A 101 34.57 -15.05 7.02
C SER A 101 33.70 -14.08 7.84
N LEU A 102 32.60 -14.57 8.40
CA LEU A 102 31.76 -13.75 9.28
C LEU A 102 32.53 -13.23 10.51
N SER A 103 33.54 -13.94 10.97
CA SER A 103 34.41 -13.51 12.08
C SER A 103 35.22 -12.26 11.76
N GLU A 104 35.60 -12.06 10.51
CA GLU A 104 36.34 -10.87 10.06
C GLU A 104 35.46 -9.62 9.96
N LEU A 105 34.15 -9.80 9.86
CA LEU A 105 33.18 -8.69 9.80
C LEU A 105 32.77 -8.22 11.20
N GLN A 106 33.04 -9.00 12.23
CA GLN A 106 32.64 -8.66 13.60
C GLN A 106 33.58 -7.62 14.24
N PRO A 107 33.07 -6.81 15.19
CA PRO A 107 31.68 -6.76 15.65
C PRO A 107 30.75 -6.10 14.63
N LEU A 108 29.56 -6.68 14.44
CA LEU A 108 28.51 -6.06 13.61
C LEU A 108 27.84 -4.91 14.37
N GLN A 109 27.68 -3.81 13.68
CA GLN A 109 26.96 -2.62 14.19
C GLN A 109 25.56 -2.61 13.58
N ILE A 110 24.54 -2.69 14.42
CA ILE A 110 23.13 -2.64 14.00
C ILE A 110 22.57 -1.28 14.41
N GLN A 111 22.36 -0.41 13.43
CA GLN A 111 21.87 0.96 13.64
C GLN A 111 20.36 1.04 13.37
N GLU A 112 19.60 1.51 14.35
CA GLU A 112 18.18 1.81 14.19
C GLU A 112 18.04 3.26 13.69
N LEU A 113 17.48 3.43 12.48
CA LEU A 113 17.49 4.70 11.76
C LEU A 113 16.45 5.72 12.22
N SER A 114 15.56 5.39 13.17
CA SER A 114 14.73 6.41 13.82
C SER A 114 15.56 7.31 14.73
N ARG A 115 16.67 6.76 15.27
CA ARG A 115 17.62 7.46 16.14
C ARG A 115 18.77 8.12 15.36
N GLU A 116 19.02 7.67 14.13
CA GLU A 116 20.09 8.15 13.27
C GLU A 116 19.53 8.57 11.90
N PRO A 117 18.81 9.69 11.82
CA PRO A 117 18.11 10.11 10.61
C PRO A 117 19.04 10.42 9.44
N GLU A 118 20.30 10.77 9.67
CA GLU A 118 21.31 11.02 8.64
C GLU A 118 21.68 9.78 7.82
N ALA A 119 21.55 8.58 8.36
CA ALA A 119 21.81 7.34 7.63
C ALA A 119 20.62 6.88 6.77
N ARG A 120 19.42 7.50 6.92
CA ARG A 120 18.23 7.16 6.12
C ARG A 120 18.39 7.31 4.62
N PRO A 121 19.06 8.37 4.09
CA PRO A 121 19.25 8.48 2.65
C PRO A 121 20.05 7.32 2.05
N VAL A 122 21.06 6.82 2.77
CA VAL A 122 21.85 5.66 2.36
C VAL A 122 20.94 4.41 2.32
N PHE A 123 20.21 4.14 3.38
CA PHE A 123 19.27 3.04 3.47
C PHE A 123 18.21 3.07 2.34
N ASP A 124 17.58 4.23 2.14
CA ASP A 124 16.56 4.41 1.10
C ASP A 124 17.15 4.21 -0.30
N SER A 125 18.40 4.70 -0.52
CA SER A 125 19.14 4.53 -1.77
C SER A 125 19.46 3.06 -2.05
N LEU A 126 20.00 2.34 -1.08
CA LEU A 126 20.35 0.93 -1.21
C LEU A 126 19.14 0.07 -1.54
N LEU A 127 18.04 0.25 -0.80
CA LEU A 127 16.80 -0.48 -1.09
C LEU A 127 16.22 -0.12 -2.47
N HIS A 128 16.32 1.14 -2.88
CA HIS A 128 15.82 1.57 -4.19
C HIS A 128 16.62 0.95 -5.35
N GLN A 129 17.94 0.89 -5.22
CA GLN A 129 18.84 0.41 -6.26
C GLN A 129 18.88 -1.12 -6.35
N TYR A 130 18.91 -1.81 -5.21
CA TYR A 130 19.27 -3.22 -5.16
C TYR A 130 18.12 -4.16 -4.77
N HIS A 131 17.02 -3.65 -4.19
CA HIS A 131 15.92 -4.55 -3.83
C HIS A 131 15.05 -4.87 -5.05
N TYR A 132 14.84 -6.16 -5.35
CA TYR A 132 14.13 -6.66 -6.54
C TYR A 132 12.71 -6.11 -6.75
N LEU A 133 12.00 -5.74 -5.68
CA LEU A 133 10.69 -5.06 -5.74
C LEU A 133 10.80 -3.54 -5.84
N GLY A 134 12.02 -2.99 -5.85
CA GLY A 134 12.25 -1.57 -5.70
C GLY A 134 11.78 -1.03 -4.33
N TYR A 135 12.04 0.24 -4.11
CA TYR A 135 11.64 0.91 -2.87
C TYR A 135 11.39 2.39 -3.13
N THR A 136 10.29 2.91 -2.65
CA THR A 136 9.98 4.34 -2.67
C THR A 136 9.77 4.89 -1.26
N SER A 137 9.07 4.13 -0.42
CA SER A 137 8.93 4.42 1.02
C SER A 137 8.19 3.28 1.71
N ALA A 138 8.37 3.18 3.02
CA ALA A 138 7.52 2.33 3.85
C ALA A 138 6.18 3.01 4.13
N VAL A 139 5.10 2.22 4.16
CA VAL A 139 3.75 2.67 4.50
C VAL A 139 3.41 2.23 5.92
N GLY A 140 2.86 3.13 6.72
CA GLY A 140 2.50 2.86 8.10
C GLY A 140 3.69 2.80 9.06
N GLN A 141 3.48 2.20 10.24
CA GLN A 141 4.53 2.04 11.24
C GLN A 141 5.61 1.09 10.71
N ASN A 142 6.85 1.49 10.87
CA ASN A 142 7.99 0.72 10.39
C ASN A 142 9.26 1.05 11.18
N ILE A 143 10.18 0.09 11.22
CA ILE A 143 11.51 0.23 11.80
C ILE A 143 12.52 -0.17 10.72
N LYS A 144 13.57 0.63 10.59
CA LYS A 144 14.66 0.45 9.63
C LYS A 144 15.95 0.19 10.36
N TYR A 145 16.65 -0.84 9.97
CA TYR A 145 17.99 -1.17 10.47
C TYR A 145 18.99 -1.16 9.33
N LEU A 146 20.09 -0.47 9.53
CA LEU A 146 21.29 -0.58 8.70
C LEU A 146 22.33 -1.36 9.49
N VAL A 147 22.88 -2.39 8.87
CA VAL A 147 23.91 -3.25 9.47
C VAL A 147 25.24 -2.94 8.83
N ARG A 148 26.25 -2.70 9.65
CA ARG A 148 27.62 -2.43 9.23
C ARG A 148 28.60 -3.41 9.87
N ASP A 149 29.71 -3.63 9.20
CA ASP A 149 30.82 -4.39 9.77
C ASP A 149 31.72 -3.51 10.66
N CYS A 150 32.76 -4.14 11.21
CA CYS A 150 33.79 -3.45 12.02
C CYS A 150 34.55 -2.36 11.28
N HIS A 151 34.52 -2.36 9.95
CA HIS A 151 35.18 -1.36 9.09
C HIS A 151 34.21 -0.25 8.65
N GLY A 152 32.96 -0.28 9.09
CA GLY A 152 31.93 0.70 8.73
C GLY A 152 31.32 0.50 7.34
N ARG A 153 31.55 -0.66 6.66
CA ARG A 153 30.94 -0.97 5.37
C ARG A 153 29.49 -1.40 5.57
N ASP A 154 28.59 -0.91 4.72
CA ASP A 154 27.18 -1.26 4.78
C ASP A 154 26.95 -2.71 4.29
N LEU A 155 26.54 -3.61 5.19
CA LEU A 155 26.34 -5.03 4.90
C LEU A 155 24.92 -5.38 4.55
N ALA A 156 23.94 -4.80 5.26
CA ALA A 156 22.53 -5.16 5.07
C ALA A 156 21.59 -4.01 5.40
N CYS A 157 20.45 -4.00 4.72
CA CYS A 157 19.29 -3.18 5.07
C CYS A 157 18.12 -4.09 5.46
N VAL A 158 17.54 -3.85 6.63
CA VAL A 158 16.38 -4.61 7.12
C VAL A 158 15.25 -3.67 7.44
N LEU A 159 14.09 -3.92 6.84
CA LEU A 159 12.87 -3.13 7.07
C LEU A 159 11.78 -4.02 7.65
N PHE A 160 11.38 -3.71 8.88
CA PHE A 160 10.18 -4.27 9.47
C PHE A 160 9.03 -3.26 9.35
N GLY A 161 7.85 -3.76 9.07
CA GLY A 161 6.63 -2.97 8.98
C GLY A 161 5.49 -3.62 9.76
N ALA A 162 4.40 -2.88 9.95
CA ALA A 162 3.19 -3.42 10.53
C ALA A 162 2.70 -4.63 9.74
N ALA A 163 2.17 -5.62 10.45
CA ALA A 163 1.67 -6.83 9.82
C ALA A 163 0.50 -6.55 8.88
N ALA A 164 0.47 -7.23 7.75
CA ALA A 164 -0.69 -7.22 6.85
C ALA A 164 -1.93 -7.73 7.59
N TRP A 165 -3.09 -7.09 7.34
CA TRP A 165 -4.34 -7.39 8.04
C TRP A 165 -4.71 -8.87 8.03
N LYS A 166 -4.53 -9.54 6.89
CA LYS A 166 -4.84 -10.96 6.73
C LYS A 166 -3.78 -11.64 5.88
N THR A 167 -3.16 -12.67 6.42
CA THR A 167 -2.20 -13.52 5.71
C THR A 167 -2.50 -14.97 6.12
N GLN A 168 -3.03 -15.75 5.20
CA GLN A 168 -3.55 -17.10 5.49
C GLN A 168 -2.52 -18.01 6.17
N GLY A 169 -1.29 -18.07 5.64
CA GLY A 169 -0.23 -18.92 6.20
C GLY A 169 0.16 -18.53 7.63
N ARG A 170 0.34 -17.22 7.88
CA ARG A 170 0.63 -16.70 9.22
C ARG A 170 -0.51 -16.99 10.20
N ASP A 171 -1.74 -16.65 9.81
CA ASP A 171 -2.92 -16.76 10.67
C ASP A 171 -3.18 -18.23 11.03
N ALA A 172 -2.98 -19.15 10.07
CA ALA A 172 -3.07 -20.59 10.30
C ALA A 172 -1.95 -21.13 11.23
N PHE A 173 -0.71 -20.66 11.02
CA PHE A 173 0.44 -21.04 11.84
C PHE A 173 0.28 -20.59 13.30
N ILE A 174 -0.19 -19.37 13.53
CA ILE A 174 -0.42 -18.83 14.88
C ILE A 174 -1.69 -19.43 15.50
N GLY A 175 -2.63 -19.91 14.68
CA GLY A 175 -3.90 -20.46 15.15
C GLY A 175 -4.91 -19.41 15.60
N TRP A 176 -4.77 -18.15 15.17
CA TRP A 176 -5.68 -17.08 15.54
C TRP A 176 -7.05 -17.19 14.89
N THR A 177 -8.08 -17.01 15.69
CA THR A 177 -9.41 -16.67 15.19
C THR A 177 -9.42 -15.25 14.60
N ALA A 178 -10.48 -14.92 13.86
CA ALA A 178 -10.63 -13.56 13.32
C ALA A 178 -10.68 -12.48 14.41
N ALA A 179 -11.29 -12.77 15.54
CA ALA A 179 -11.37 -11.85 16.69
C ALA A 179 -10.00 -11.66 17.35
N GLN A 180 -9.26 -12.76 17.59
CA GLN A 180 -7.90 -12.68 18.14
C GLN A 180 -6.96 -11.92 17.22
N ARG A 181 -7.01 -12.17 15.91
CA ARG A 181 -6.23 -11.39 14.94
C ARG A 181 -6.55 -9.90 15.03
N GLN A 182 -7.83 -9.53 15.11
CA GLN A 182 -8.25 -8.12 15.18
C GLN A 182 -7.65 -7.40 16.39
N THR A 183 -7.57 -8.07 17.53
CA THR A 183 -7.08 -7.47 18.78
C THR A 183 -5.56 -7.56 18.93
N GLN A 184 -4.91 -8.58 18.36
CA GLN A 184 -3.49 -8.88 18.62
C GLN A 184 -2.55 -8.61 17.44
N LEU A 185 -3.06 -8.18 16.29
CA LEU A 185 -2.25 -7.97 15.07
C LEU A 185 -1.11 -6.96 15.29
N HIS A 186 -1.28 -6.01 16.21
CA HIS A 186 -0.27 -5.01 16.56
C HIS A 186 1.00 -5.61 17.21
N GLN A 187 0.93 -6.85 17.69
CA GLN A 187 2.07 -7.58 18.28
C GLN A 187 2.94 -8.26 17.21
N VAL A 188 2.54 -8.21 15.94
CA VAL A 188 3.24 -8.86 14.85
C VAL A 188 3.85 -7.82 13.92
N ALA A 189 5.15 -7.96 13.64
CA ALA A 189 5.84 -7.22 12.61
C ALA A 189 6.20 -8.15 11.44
N ASN A 190 6.14 -7.63 10.22
CA ASN A 190 6.62 -8.31 9.03
C ASN A 190 7.98 -7.77 8.62
N ASN A 191 8.93 -8.65 8.30
CA ASN A 191 10.06 -8.25 7.48
C ASN A 191 9.54 -7.98 6.06
N SER A 192 9.51 -6.71 5.68
CA SER A 192 8.94 -6.27 4.41
C SER A 192 9.99 -6.02 3.34
N ARG A 193 11.25 -5.77 3.72
CA ARG A 193 12.40 -5.62 2.83
C ARG A 193 13.66 -6.09 3.54
N PHE A 194 14.46 -6.84 2.81
CA PHE A 194 15.78 -7.28 3.24
C PHE A 194 16.71 -7.33 2.03
N ILE A 195 17.87 -6.72 2.15
CA ILE A 195 18.96 -6.85 1.19
C ILE A 195 20.28 -7.07 1.93
N LEU A 196 21.18 -7.81 1.32
CA LEU A 196 22.59 -7.85 1.63
C LEU A 196 23.31 -7.03 0.59
N SER A 197 24.25 -6.18 1.01
CA SER A 197 25.10 -5.40 0.11
C SER A 197 26.21 -6.30 -0.42
N SER A 198 26.35 -6.33 -1.73
CA SER A 198 27.50 -6.94 -2.44
C SER A 198 27.89 -8.35 -1.96
N LEU A 199 27.03 -9.33 -2.20
CA LEU A 199 27.45 -10.72 -2.22
C LEU A 199 27.63 -11.17 -3.67
#